data_439f7e0ae4f78c90030903fae9d5c6f8
#
_entry.id   439f7e0ae4f78c90030903fae9d5c6f8
#
_cell.length_a   1.000
_cell.length_b   1.000
_cell.length_c   1.000
_cell.angle_alpha   90.00
_cell.angle_beta   90.00
_cell.angle_gamma   90.00
#
_symmetry.space_group_name_H-M   'P 1'
#
loop_
_entity.id
_entity.type
_entity.pdbx_description
1 polymer ?
#
loop_
_entity_poly.entity_id
_entity_poly.type
_entity_poly.pdbx_seq_one_letter_code
_entity_poly.pdbx_strand_id
1 'polypeptide(L)'
;MNLSAQDVVLVIGAGIMGTGIAQVAAQAGHRVFLFDTRPDAAASSKAQLTKTLESLVAKGKLVDASARQTLALIEPIDNLTAASTARIAVEAIVEKLEAKRALFADLEATLSVDAVLTTNTSSISVTAIANGLRHPERLVGMHFFNPVPLMRLVEVVSGLQTAPQVAEAIFELSRTWGKSPVHAKSTPGFIVNRIARPYYAETLALLQERAATPAVLDACLRGAGFRMGPCELMDLIGHDTNFSVTQSVYEANFFDKRFVPSLIQRELVDGGLLGRKAGRGFYPYPGATPTPEQIVFDPINRPDQVSVHGSGPIADALHRAASEALAAFGLQPLRANSDDWTGLQVDRALLVMTDGRPAHEVAYNMGLPDIVVFDRPVSWTSAAGSLPLAFAVNSDAGQSWKSQSMCWLKALGFQPLQLADTPGLVVARTVAMLVNEAADAVLQGVCTPEGVDTAMKLGVNYPAGPFEWLDGWSPRGVAQILRSLDDVYRGERYRISPWLRRIAAPVGNRETGHSDLTGVSE
;
A
#
# COMPACT_ATOMS: atom_id res chain seq x y z
N MET A 1 22.05 -12.18 20.82
CA MET A 1 23.07 -11.14 20.46
C MET A 1 22.56 -9.81 20.97
N ASN A 2 23.36 -9.04 21.69
CA ASN A 2 22.90 -7.75 22.26
C ASN A 2 23.63 -6.60 21.55
N LEU A 3 22.90 -5.77 20.84
CA LEU A 3 23.42 -4.56 20.20
C LEU A 3 23.00 -3.34 21.02
N SER A 4 23.91 -2.38 21.18
CA SER A 4 23.71 -1.19 22.03
C SER A 4 24.19 0.08 21.34
N ALA A 5 23.84 1.25 21.85
CA ALA A 5 24.29 2.54 21.32
C ALA A 5 25.83 2.73 21.35
N GLN A 6 26.56 1.89 22.10
CA GLN A 6 28.03 1.92 22.13
C GLN A 6 28.67 1.18 20.93
N ASP A 7 27.90 0.34 20.24
CA ASP A 7 28.40 -0.37 19.06
C ASP A 7 28.54 0.58 17.88
N VAL A 8 29.67 0.48 17.21
CA VAL A 8 30.00 1.30 16.03
C VAL A 8 29.23 0.77 14.83
N VAL A 9 28.63 1.68 14.08
CA VAL A 9 27.90 1.39 12.84
C VAL A 9 28.75 1.82 11.65
N LEU A 10 28.89 0.95 10.66
CA LEU A 10 29.45 1.26 9.36
C LEU A 10 28.31 1.35 8.33
N VAL A 11 28.15 2.48 7.66
CA VAL A 11 27.21 2.65 6.55
C VAL A 11 28.00 2.71 5.25
N ILE A 12 27.66 1.85 4.29
CA ILE A 12 28.33 1.73 2.98
C ILE A 12 27.38 2.20 1.89
N GLY A 13 27.80 3.24 1.16
CA GLY A 13 27.00 3.97 0.18
C GLY A 13 26.56 5.33 0.74
N ALA A 14 27.15 6.41 0.27
CA ALA A 14 26.87 7.78 0.70
C ALA A 14 25.81 8.48 -0.21
N GLY A 15 24.87 7.68 -0.75
CA GLY A 15 23.68 8.20 -1.44
C GLY A 15 22.59 8.65 -0.47
N ILE A 16 21.40 8.99 -1.00
CA ILE A 16 20.23 9.46 -0.20
C ILE A 16 19.89 8.49 0.91
N MET A 17 19.83 7.18 0.62
CA MET A 17 19.48 6.16 1.62
C MET A 17 20.57 6.04 2.69
N GLY A 18 21.83 5.82 2.30
CA GLY A 18 22.91 5.64 3.27
C GLY A 18 23.13 6.87 4.15
N THR A 19 23.04 8.09 3.57
CA THR A 19 23.10 9.34 4.36
C THR A 19 21.99 9.40 5.40
N GLY A 20 20.76 9.05 5.01
CA GLY A 20 19.62 9.01 5.92
C GLY A 20 19.76 7.93 7.00
N ILE A 21 20.31 6.76 6.67
CA ILE A 21 20.60 5.69 7.63
C ILE A 21 21.69 6.14 8.61
N ALA A 22 22.78 6.74 8.14
CA ALA A 22 23.83 7.30 8.98
C ALA A 22 23.29 8.36 9.94
N GLN A 23 22.41 9.25 9.46
CA GLN A 23 21.74 10.24 10.29
C GLN A 23 20.93 9.58 11.42
N VAL A 24 20.10 8.60 11.11
CA VAL A 24 19.23 7.95 12.10
C VAL A 24 20.05 7.16 13.13
N ALA A 25 21.09 6.43 12.70
CA ALA A 25 22.00 5.73 13.61
C ALA A 25 22.73 6.71 14.55
N ALA A 26 23.23 7.83 14.03
CA ALA A 26 23.87 8.86 14.84
C ALA A 26 22.90 9.56 15.80
N GLN A 27 21.64 9.79 15.39
CA GLN A 27 20.59 10.32 16.27
C GLN A 27 20.25 9.35 17.42
N ALA A 28 20.41 8.06 17.20
CA ALA A 28 20.27 7.03 18.23
C ALA A 28 21.51 6.87 19.14
N GLY A 29 22.57 7.67 18.90
CA GLY A 29 23.77 7.74 19.73
C GLY A 29 24.95 6.90 19.27
N HIS A 30 24.85 6.19 18.16
CA HIS A 30 25.95 5.41 17.61
C HIS A 30 27.03 6.29 16.97
N ARG A 31 28.30 5.93 17.16
CA ARG A 31 29.37 6.39 16.28
C ARG A 31 29.19 5.72 14.91
N VAL A 32 29.20 6.50 13.84
CA VAL A 32 28.90 6.04 12.48
C VAL A 32 30.09 6.33 11.56
N PHE A 33 30.67 5.30 10.97
CA PHE A 33 31.53 5.42 9.82
C PHE A 33 30.72 5.46 8.54
N LEU A 34 30.93 6.46 7.70
CA LEU A 34 30.28 6.59 6.40
C LEU A 34 31.31 6.38 5.30
N PHE A 35 31.10 5.37 4.45
CA PHE A 35 32.00 5.00 3.36
C PHE A 35 31.27 5.00 2.01
N ASP A 36 31.99 5.42 0.96
CA ASP A 36 31.56 5.24 -0.42
C ASP A 36 32.80 4.97 -1.28
N THR A 37 32.67 4.16 -2.33
CA THR A 37 33.77 3.87 -3.25
C THR A 37 34.14 5.05 -4.16
N ARG A 38 33.23 6.01 -4.31
CA ARG A 38 33.50 7.25 -5.06
C ARG A 38 34.29 8.23 -4.19
N PRO A 39 35.39 8.77 -4.68
CA PRO A 39 36.19 9.74 -3.94
C PRO A 39 35.32 10.90 -3.40
N ASP A 40 35.58 11.36 -2.20
CA ASP A 40 34.93 12.50 -1.55
C ASP A 40 33.39 12.37 -1.36
N ALA A 41 32.76 11.27 -1.81
CA ALA A 41 31.32 11.13 -1.75
C ALA A 41 30.80 11.10 -0.31
N ALA A 42 31.48 10.43 0.61
CA ALA A 42 31.10 10.37 2.02
C ALA A 42 31.25 11.75 2.69
N ALA A 43 32.32 12.47 2.43
CA ALA A 43 32.54 13.83 2.93
C ALA A 43 31.51 14.83 2.36
N SER A 44 31.26 14.78 1.06
CA SER A 44 30.23 15.61 0.41
C SER A 44 28.83 15.34 0.95
N SER A 45 28.51 14.08 1.21
CA SER A 45 27.23 13.66 1.80
C SER A 45 27.07 14.22 3.22
N LYS A 46 28.11 14.14 4.07
CA LYS A 46 28.08 14.76 5.41
C LYS A 46 27.91 16.27 5.31
N ALA A 47 28.60 16.95 4.39
CA ALA A 47 28.46 18.39 4.18
C ALA A 47 27.01 18.77 3.75
N GLN A 48 26.38 17.99 2.90
CA GLN A 48 24.98 18.20 2.50
C GLN A 48 24.02 17.95 3.65
N LEU A 49 24.26 16.91 4.45
CA LEU A 49 23.48 16.64 5.68
C LEU A 49 23.59 17.79 6.67
N THR A 50 24.81 18.37 6.85
CA THR A 50 25.03 19.55 7.70
C THR A 50 24.12 20.70 7.30
N LYS A 51 24.10 21.08 6.01
CA LYS A 51 23.19 22.12 5.49
C LYS A 51 21.72 21.82 5.73
N THR A 52 21.33 20.54 5.60
CA THR A 52 19.95 20.10 5.82
C THR A 52 19.57 20.28 7.30
N LEU A 53 20.41 19.84 8.24
CA LEU A 53 20.14 19.96 9.66
C LEU A 53 20.16 21.43 10.12
N GLU A 54 21.09 22.25 9.64
CA GLU A 54 21.12 23.70 9.88
C GLU A 54 19.83 24.38 9.41
N SER A 55 19.32 24.02 8.24
CA SER A 55 18.03 24.52 7.75
C SER A 55 16.85 24.10 8.65
N LEU A 56 16.88 22.89 9.21
CA LEU A 56 15.85 22.44 10.16
C LEU A 56 15.94 23.20 11.50
N VAL A 57 17.15 23.48 11.98
CA VAL A 57 17.38 24.31 13.17
C VAL A 57 16.86 25.73 12.94
N ALA A 58 17.22 26.35 11.81
CA ALA A 58 16.75 27.69 11.47
C ALA A 58 15.23 27.80 11.36
N LYS A 59 14.55 26.70 10.99
CA LYS A 59 13.07 26.60 10.95
C LYS A 59 12.44 26.20 12.29
N GLY A 60 13.23 26.07 13.36
CA GLY A 60 12.75 25.64 14.68
C GLY A 60 12.23 24.17 14.73
N LYS A 61 12.58 23.35 13.75
CA LYS A 61 12.16 21.94 13.66
C LYS A 61 13.16 20.97 14.30
N LEU A 62 14.35 21.44 14.66
CA LEU A 62 15.40 20.65 15.29
C LEU A 62 16.15 21.55 16.28
N VAL A 63 16.54 20.98 17.43
CA VAL A 63 17.38 21.65 18.42
C VAL A 63 18.83 21.67 17.93
N ASP A 64 19.50 22.82 17.98
CA ASP A 64 20.86 23.00 17.48
C ASP A 64 21.90 22.06 18.14
N ALA A 65 21.79 21.85 19.47
CA ALA A 65 22.64 20.91 20.18
C ALA A 65 22.50 19.46 19.63
N SER A 66 21.27 19.03 19.31
CA SER A 66 21.00 17.71 18.73
C SER A 66 21.57 17.59 17.32
N ALA A 67 21.48 18.64 16.50
CA ALA A 67 22.07 18.66 15.16
C ALA A 67 23.59 18.51 15.23
N ARG A 68 24.25 19.29 16.08
CA ARG A 68 25.70 19.21 16.28
C ARG A 68 26.16 17.84 16.81
N GLN A 69 25.43 17.27 17.79
CA GLN A 69 25.72 15.95 18.31
C GLN A 69 25.64 14.87 17.23
N THR A 70 24.55 14.89 16.42
CA THR A 70 24.37 13.97 15.30
C THR A 70 25.54 14.06 14.31
N LEU A 71 25.94 15.27 13.91
CA LEU A 71 27.03 15.47 12.96
C LEU A 71 28.41 15.07 13.53
N ALA A 72 28.63 15.24 14.82
CA ALA A 72 29.88 14.85 15.49
C ALA A 72 30.06 13.33 15.52
N LEU A 73 28.99 12.56 15.52
CA LEU A 73 29.01 11.09 15.53
C LEU A 73 29.23 10.47 14.15
N ILE A 74 29.07 11.22 13.05
CA ILE A 74 29.26 10.71 11.69
C ILE A 74 30.67 11.06 11.21
N GLU A 75 31.45 10.03 10.88
CA GLU A 75 32.83 10.15 10.41
C GLU A 75 32.95 9.57 8.99
N PRO A 76 33.17 10.40 7.96
CA PRO A 76 33.54 9.92 6.63
C PRO A 76 34.90 9.21 6.68
N ILE A 77 34.98 8.05 6.00
CA ILE A 77 36.23 7.28 5.88
C ILE A 77 36.53 6.95 4.42
N ASP A 78 37.81 6.82 4.09
CA ASP A 78 38.28 6.57 2.72
C ASP A 78 38.53 5.09 2.42
N ASN A 79 38.55 4.23 3.44
CA ASN A 79 38.78 2.80 3.26
C ASN A 79 38.05 2.00 4.33
N LEU A 80 37.67 0.75 4.01
CA LEU A 80 36.90 -0.13 4.89
C LEU A 80 37.70 -0.60 6.10
N THR A 81 39.04 -0.66 6.02
CA THR A 81 39.88 -1.13 7.13
C THR A 81 39.83 -0.19 8.33
N ALA A 82 39.55 1.12 8.09
CA ALA A 82 39.33 2.09 9.17
C ALA A 82 38.10 1.75 10.03
N ALA A 83 37.16 0.98 9.50
CA ALA A 83 35.94 0.57 10.19
C ALA A 83 36.01 -0.85 10.78
N SER A 84 37.19 -1.45 10.95
CA SER A 84 37.36 -2.82 11.45
C SER A 84 36.74 -3.07 12.83
N THR A 85 36.49 -2.02 13.61
CA THR A 85 35.80 -2.07 14.91
C THR A 85 34.29 -2.04 14.82
N ALA A 86 33.71 -1.87 13.63
CA ALA A 86 32.25 -1.82 13.47
C ALA A 86 31.60 -3.17 13.80
N ARG A 87 30.56 -3.12 14.60
CA ARG A 87 29.72 -4.27 14.99
C ARG A 87 28.51 -4.45 14.09
N ILE A 88 28.14 -3.40 13.37
CA ILE A 88 26.97 -3.37 12.49
C ILE A 88 27.41 -2.72 11.18
N ALA A 89 27.24 -3.43 10.07
CA ALA A 89 27.46 -2.86 8.73
C ALA A 89 26.12 -2.78 7.99
N VAL A 90 25.78 -1.58 7.48
CA VAL A 90 24.54 -1.33 6.71
C VAL A 90 24.91 -0.96 5.28
N GLU A 91 24.65 -1.85 4.35
CA GLU A 91 24.89 -1.64 2.93
C GLU A 91 23.72 -0.92 2.27
N ALA A 92 24.01 0.17 1.55
CA ALA A 92 23.06 0.96 0.76
C ALA A 92 23.69 1.43 -0.57
N ILE A 93 24.35 0.51 -1.30
CA ILE A 93 24.98 0.75 -2.59
C ILE A 93 24.01 0.51 -3.77
N VAL A 94 24.52 0.50 -5.00
CA VAL A 94 23.73 0.21 -6.21
C VAL A 94 23.05 -1.15 -6.13
N GLU A 95 21.83 -1.24 -6.67
CA GLU A 95 20.99 -2.45 -6.62
C GLU A 95 21.44 -3.46 -7.71
N LYS A 96 22.63 -4.05 -7.49
CA LYS A 96 23.25 -5.07 -8.35
C LYS A 96 23.82 -6.18 -7.49
N LEU A 97 23.39 -7.42 -7.74
CA LEU A 97 23.73 -8.59 -6.94
C LEU A 97 25.24 -8.80 -6.82
N GLU A 98 25.97 -8.74 -7.95
CA GLU A 98 27.41 -8.98 -7.97
C GLU A 98 28.17 -7.92 -7.18
N ALA A 99 27.76 -6.66 -7.25
CA ALA A 99 28.37 -5.57 -6.47
C ALA A 99 28.14 -5.78 -4.95
N LYS A 100 26.94 -6.21 -4.57
CA LYS A 100 26.62 -6.50 -3.17
C LYS A 100 27.41 -7.72 -2.66
N ARG A 101 27.49 -8.81 -3.45
CA ARG A 101 28.28 -10.00 -3.08
C ARG A 101 29.77 -9.66 -2.88
N ALA A 102 30.37 -8.92 -3.79
CA ALA A 102 31.76 -8.49 -3.68
C ALA A 102 31.98 -7.67 -2.41
N LEU A 103 31.12 -6.69 -2.15
CA LEU A 103 31.20 -5.88 -0.94
C LEU A 103 31.06 -6.73 0.33
N PHE A 104 30.09 -7.65 0.40
CA PHE A 104 29.91 -8.47 1.59
C PHE A 104 31.06 -9.46 1.84
N ALA A 105 31.74 -9.93 0.79
CA ALA A 105 32.99 -10.69 0.93
C ALA A 105 34.11 -9.84 1.55
N ASP A 106 34.27 -8.58 1.11
CA ASP A 106 35.23 -7.62 1.67
C ASP A 106 34.90 -7.28 3.14
N LEU A 107 33.62 -7.09 3.46
CA LEU A 107 33.15 -6.83 4.83
C LEU A 107 33.41 -8.03 5.74
N GLU A 108 33.18 -9.23 5.24
CA GLU A 108 33.47 -10.47 5.99
C GLU A 108 34.97 -10.64 6.28
N ALA A 109 35.84 -10.18 5.38
CA ALA A 109 37.29 -10.22 5.60
C ALA A 109 37.78 -9.12 6.55
N THR A 110 37.06 -8.00 6.64
CA THR A 110 37.50 -6.80 7.37
C THR A 110 36.93 -6.76 8.80
N LEU A 111 35.67 -7.15 8.98
CA LEU A 111 34.97 -7.03 10.25
C LEU A 111 35.08 -8.31 11.10
N SER A 112 34.91 -8.15 12.41
CA SER A 112 34.83 -9.30 13.33
C SER A 112 33.74 -10.28 12.89
N VAL A 113 33.95 -11.57 13.17
CA VAL A 113 32.96 -12.63 12.96
C VAL A 113 31.65 -12.39 13.72
N ASP A 114 31.71 -11.64 14.82
CA ASP A 114 30.53 -11.24 15.60
C ASP A 114 29.78 -10.01 15.03
N ALA A 115 30.33 -9.38 13.99
CA ALA A 115 29.63 -8.23 13.37
C ALA A 115 28.41 -8.67 12.57
N VAL A 116 27.31 -7.95 12.72
CA VAL A 116 26.09 -8.15 11.92
C VAL A 116 26.23 -7.42 10.59
N LEU A 117 25.94 -8.12 9.51
CA LEU A 117 25.91 -7.58 8.15
C LEU A 117 24.46 -7.31 7.76
N THR A 118 24.16 -6.11 7.28
CA THR A 118 22.80 -5.79 6.83
C THR A 118 22.78 -5.18 5.44
N THR A 119 21.75 -5.47 4.67
CA THR A 119 21.52 -4.89 3.35
C THR A 119 20.22 -4.09 3.30
N ASN A 120 20.28 -2.90 2.70
CA ASN A 120 19.09 -2.08 2.46
C ASN A 120 18.47 -2.37 1.08
N THR A 121 18.75 -3.51 0.49
CA THR A 121 18.13 -3.91 -0.79
C THR A 121 16.60 -3.83 -0.72
N SER A 122 15.98 -3.42 -1.82
CA SER A 122 14.50 -3.37 -1.96
C SER A 122 13.92 -4.54 -2.74
N SER A 123 14.76 -5.28 -3.48
CA SER A 123 14.29 -6.28 -4.45
C SER A 123 15.16 -7.53 -4.56
N ILE A 124 16.47 -7.43 -4.23
CA ILE A 124 17.39 -8.55 -4.37
C ILE A 124 17.22 -9.50 -3.18
N SER A 125 17.17 -10.80 -3.46
CA SER A 125 17.09 -11.83 -2.44
C SER A 125 18.26 -11.77 -1.45
N VAL A 126 17.96 -11.61 -0.16
CA VAL A 126 18.95 -11.66 0.92
C VAL A 126 19.72 -12.97 0.91
N THR A 127 19.03 -14.08 0.62
CA THR A 127 19.66 -15.41 0.42
C THR A 127 20.68 -15.40 -0.72
N ALA A 128 20.34 -14.74 -1.84
CA ALA A 128 21.24 -14.63 -2.97
C ALA A 128 22.48 -13.76 -2.66
N ILE A 129 22.31 -12.69 -1.89
CA ILE A 129 23.42 -11.85 -1.43
C ILE A 129 24.34 -12.64 -0.50
N ALA A 130 23.77 -13.45 0.42
CA ALA A 130 24.51 -14.26 1.36
C ALA A 130 25.33 -15.41 0.72
N ASN A 131 25.01 -15.77 -0.51
CA ASN A 131 25.69 -16.87 -1.20
C ASN A 131 27.17 -16.55 -1.46
N GLY A 132 28.04 -17.38 -0.94
CA GLY A 132 29.51 -17.24 -1.00
C GLY A 132 30.15 -16.69 0.27
N LEU A 133 29.37 -16.22 1.24
CA LEU A 133 29.88 -15.88 2.57
C LEU A 133 30.24 -17.14 3.36
N ARG A 134 31.25 -17.04 4.21
CA ARG A 134 31.65 -18.10 5.18
C ARG A 134 30.67 -18.18 6.35
N HIS A 135 30.07 -17.02 6.69
CA HIS A 135 29.14 -16.85 7.80
C HIS A 135 27.85 -16.17 7.32
N PRO A 136 27.07 -16.85 6.42
CA PRO A 136 25.85 -16.29 5.85
C PRO A 136 24.76 -16.05 6.89
N GLU A 137 24.83 -16.73 8.05
CA GLU A 137 23.87 -16.64 9.16
C GLU A 137 23.83 -15.25 9.80
N ARG A 138 24.88 -14.43 9.63
CA ARG A 138 24.95 -13.07 10.16
C ARG A 138 24.46 -11.98 9.21
N LEU A 139 24.02 -12.37 8.00
CA LEU A 139 23.44 -11.43 7.04
C LEU A 139 21.91 -11.39 7.14
N VAL A 140 21.36 -10.17 7.22
CA VAL A 140 19.93 -9.89 7.27
C VAL A 140 19.60 -8.64 6.46
N GLY A 141 18.40 -8.57 5.90
CA GLY A 141 17.90 -7.33 5.27
C GLY A 141 17.46 -6.33 6.36
N MET A 142 17.83 -5.07 6.17
CA MET A 142 17.39 -3.93 6.97
C MET A 142 16.89 -2.86 6.02
N HIS A 143 15.66 -3.06 5.50
CA HIS A 143 15.11 -2.27 4.41
C HIS A 143 14.39 -1.03 4.94
N PHE A 144 14.97 0.13 4.69
CA PHE A 144 14.43 1.44 5.02
C PHE A 144 13.64 2.03 3.85
N PHE A 145 12.77 2.99 4.16
CA PHE A 145 11.96 3.72 3.20
C PHE A 145 12.40 5.18 3.10
N ASN A 146 12.36 5.73 1.89
CA ASN A 146 12.76 7.12 1.62
C ASN A 146 11.61 8.11 1.92
N PRO A 147 11.83 9.21 2.65
CA PRO A 147 13.08 9.65 3.31
C PRO A 147 13.32 8.93 4.65
N VAL A 148 14.50 8.34 4.82
CA VAL A 148 14.82 7.52 6.00
C VAL A 148 14.53 8.19 7.35
N PRO A 149 14.86 9.49 7.58
CA PRO A 149 14.56 10.12 8.87
C PRO A 149 13.08 10.27 9.16
N LEU A 150 12.21 10.32 8.14
CA LEU A 150 10.77 10.57 8.29
C LEU A 150 9.94 9.28 8.31
N MET A 151 10.34 8.30 7.51
CA MET A 151 9.64 7.04 7.41
C MET A 151 9.93 6.15 8.61
N ARG A 152 8.88 5.70 9.27
CA ARG A 152 9.02 4.93 10.52
C ARG A 152 9.28 3.44 10.28
N LEU A 153 8.84 2.90 9.15
CA LEU A 153 8.95 1.48 8.85
C LEU A 153 10.39 1.05 8.59
N VAL A 154 10.73 -0.12 9.09
CA VAL A 154 11.89 -0.93 8.66
C VAL A 154 11.41 -2.37 8.48
N GLU A 155 11.63 -2.96 7.30
CA GLU A 155 11.45 -4.39 7.10
C GLU A 155 12.74 -5.10 7.47
N VAL A 156 12.69 -5.99 8.46
CA VAL A 156 13.79 -6.88 8.86
C VAL A 156 13.63 -8.19 8.10
N VAL A 157 14.44 -8.37 7.07
CA VAL A 157 14.23 -9.41 6.05
C VAL A 157 15.19 -10.57 6.25
N SER A 158 14.67 -11.72 6.65
CA SER A 158 15.45 -12.94 6.83
C SER A 158 15.61 -13.70 5.52
N GLY A 159 16.86 -13.97 5.11
CA GLY A 159 17.18 -14.98 4.11
C GLY A 159 17.06 -16.39 4.67
N LEU A 160 17.26 -17.42 3.83
CA LEU A 160 17.16 -18.82 4.22
C LEU A 160 18.18 -19.21 5.30
N GLN A 161 19.34 -18.56 5.34
CA GLN A 161 20.44 -18.86 6.25
C GLN A 161 20.56 -17.85 7.39
N THR A 162 19.78 -16.76 7.39
CA THR A 162 19.81 -15.75 8.45
C THR A 162 19.47 -16.39 9.80
N ALA A 163 20.36 -16.24 10.77
CA ALA A 163 20.10 -16.74 12.12
C ALA A 163 18.98 -15.95 12.81
N PRO A 164 18.01 -16.60 13.47
CA PRO A 164 16.89 -15.91 14.12
C PRO A 164 17.36 -14.85 15.12
N GLN A 165 18.42 -15.11 15.89
CA GLN A 165 18.97 -14.15 16.86
C GLN A 165 19.60 -12.92 16.20
N VAL A 166 20.03 -12.99 14.94
CA VAL A 166 20.54 -11.85 14.16
C VAL A 166 19.37 -10.98 13.69
N ALA A 167 18.32 -11.61 13.16
CA ALA A 167 17.11 -10.91 12.78
C ALA A 167 16.47 -10.19 13.97
N GLU A 168 16.38 -10.85 15.13
CA GLU A 168 15.85 -10.25 16.35
C GLU A 168 16.71 -9.08 16.86
N ALA A 169 18.05 -9.23 16.82
CA ALA A 169 18.96 -8.15 17.22
C ALA A 169 18.78 -6.89 16.34
N ILE A 170 18.60 -7.05 15.03
CA ILE A 170 18.33 -5.92 14.11
C ILE A 170 16.91 -5.37 14.29
N PHE A 171 15.93 -6.22 14.63
CA PHE A 171 14.59 -5.78 14.98
C PHE A 171 14.62 -4.85 16.20
N GLU A 172 15.23 -5.27 17.30
CA GLU A 172 15.35 -4.45 18.52
C GLU A 172 16.22 -3.21 18.28
N LEU A 173 17.31 -3.32 17.55
CA LEU A 173 18.13 -2.17 17.14
C LEU A 173 17.28 -1.13 16.39
N SER A 174 16.46 -1.56 15.43
CA SER A 174 15.58 -0.67 14.68
C SER A 174 14.60 0.08 15.60
N ARG A 175 14.10 -0.58 16.65
CA ARG A 175 13.26 0.07 17.67
C ARG A 175 14.02 1.15 18.44
N THR A 176 15.25 0.88 18.83
CA THR A 176 16.09 1.89 19.51
C THR A 176 16.41 3.08 18.62
N TRP A 177 16.40 2.90 17.29
CA TRP A 177 16.53 3.99 16.31
C TRP A 177 15.20 4.75 16.07
N GLY A 178 14.18 4.50 16.88
CA GLY A 178 12.87 5.15 16.77
C GLY A 178 12.03 4.67 15.57
N LYS A 179 12.39 3.51 15.02
CA LYS A 179 11.64 2.88 13.91
C LYS A 179 10.59 1.91 14.43
N SER A 180 9.70 1.52 13.56
CA SER A 180 8.69 0.46 13.76
C SER A 180 9.05 -0.71 12.83
N PRO A 181 9.87 -1.65 13.31
CA PRO A 181 10.30 -2.77 12.50
C PRO A 181 9.20 -3.82 12.35
N VAL A 182 9.23 -4.53 11.23
CA VAL A 182 8.42 -5.72 10.97
C VAL A 182 9.32 -6.84 10.43
N HIS A 183 9.10 -8.07 10.88
CA HIS A 183 9.79 -9.21 10.32
C HIS A 183 9.21 -9.59 8.96
N ALA A 184 10.09 -9.90 8.01
CA ALA A 184 9.74 -10.42 6.70
C ALA A 184 10.67 -11.56 6.28
N LYS A 185 10.17 -12.48 5.45
CA LYS A 185 11.03 -13.41 4.71
C LYS A 185 11.49 -12.78 3.40
N SER A 186 12.68 -13.18 2.97
CA SER A 186 13.26 -12.77 1.67
C SER A 186 12.46 -13.39 0.52
N THR A 187 11.39 -12.69 0.12
CA THR A 187 10.53 -13.00 -1.04
C THR A 187 10.46 -11.78 -1.95
N PRO A 188 10.11 -11.92 -3.23
CA PRO A 188 10.06 -10.81 -4.17
C PRO A 188 9.18 -9.65 -3.70
N GLY A 189 9.78 -8.46 -3.51
CA GLY A 189 9.10 -7.27 -3.04
C GLY A 189 8.79 -7.24 -1.54
N PHE A 190 9.27 -8.22 -0.77
CA PHE A 190 9.06 -8.37 0.68
C PHE A 190 7.60 -8.17 1.08
N ILE A 191 7.28 -7.20 1.94
CA ILE A 191 5.90 -6.89 2.33
C ILE A 191 5.34 -5.75 1.46
N VAL A 192 5.94 -4.55 1.55
CA VAL A 192 5.35 -3.33 1.00
C VAL A 192 5.34 -3.35 -0.53
N ASN A 193 6.49 -3.61 -1.16
CA ASN A 193 6.58 -3.59 -2.62
C ASN A 193 5.73 -4.68 -3.30
N ARG A 194 5.45 -5.77 -2.61
CA ARG A 194 4.56 -6.82 -3.05
C ARG A 194 3.09 -6.41 -2.88
N ILE A 195 2.68 -6.10 -1.65
CA ILE A 195 1.26 -5.87 -1.32
C ILE A 195 0.74 -4.57 -1.92
N ALA A 196 1.59 -3.57 -2.18
CA ALA A 196 1.18 -2.33 -2.83
C ALA A 196 0.91 -2.46 -4.34
N ARG A 197 1.28 -3.58 -5.01
CA ARG A 197 1.09 -3.68 -6.47
C ARG A 197 -0.35 -3.53 -6.93
N PRO A 198 -1.35 -4.13 -6.30
CA PRO A 198 -2.75 -3.94 -6.71
C PRO A 198 -3.22 -2.49 -6.75
N TYR A 199 -2.70 -1.60 -5.89
CA TYR A 199 -3.05 -0.19 -5.89
C TYR A 199 -2.82 0.48 -7.26
N TYR A 200 -1.71 0.17 -7.89
CA TYR A 200 -1.37 0.65 -9.23
C TYR A 200 -2.02 -0.20 -10.32
N ALA A 201 -1.97 -1.50 -10.15
CA ALA A 201 -2.37 -2.45 -11.17
C ALA A 201 -3.88 -2.41 -11.46
N GLU A 202 -4.74 -2.26 -10.44
CA GLU A 202 -6.20 -2.14 -10.65
C GLU A 202 -6.56 -0.81 -11.31
N THR A 203 -5.90 0.29 -10.91
CA THR A 203 -6.08 1.58 -11.57
C THR A 203 -5.67 1.54 -13.05
N LEU A 204 -4.52 0.96 -13.36
CA LEU A 204 -4.04 0.83 -14.73
C LEU A 204 -4.96 -0.07 -15.58
N ALA A 205 -5.54 -1.12 -14.97
CA ALA A 205 -6.53 -1.96 -15.64
C ALA A 205 -7.81 -1.17 -15.95
N LEU A 206 -8.34 -0.40 -15.00
CA LEU A 206 -9.52 0.45 -15.22
C LEU A 206 -9.28 1.51 -16.31
N LEU A 207 -8.07 2.08 -16.39
CA LEU A 207 -7.69 2.98 -17.48
C LEU A 207 -7.64 2.26 -18.83
N GLN A 208 -7.09 1.06 -18.87
CA GLN A 208 -7.02 0.23 -20.08
C GLN A 208 -8.41 -0.19 -20.56
N GLU A 209 -9.33 -0.46 -19.66
CA GLU A 209 -10.74 -0.74 -19.91
C GLU A 209 -11.54 0.53 -20.29
N ARG A 210 -10.92 1.71 -20.21
CA ARG A 210 -11.57 3.03 -20.42
C ARG A 210 -12.73 3.25 -19.46
N ALA A 211 -12.66 2.70 -18.27
CA ALA A 211 -13.72 2.80 -17.27
C ALA A 211 -13.89 4.23 -16.74
N ALA A 212 -12.79 4.97 -16.57
CA ALA A 212 -12.78 6.37 -16.12
C ALA A 212 -11.47 7.07 -16.49
N THR A 213 -11.42 8.38 -16.25
CA THR A 213 -10.21 9.20 -16.40
C THR A 213 -9.30 9.06 -15.16
N PRO A 214 -7.99 9.38 -15.29
CA PRO A 214 -7.07 9.41 -14.14
C PRO A 214 -7.59 10.24 -12.96
N ALA A 215 -8.17 11.43 -13.23
CA ALA A 215 -8.69 12.33 -12.20
C ALA A 215 -9.85 11.73 -11.40
N VAL A 216 -10.73 10.97 -12.05
CA VAL A 216 -11.85 10.26 -11.40
C VAL A 216 -11.34 9.14 -10.50
N LEU A 217 -10.41 8.30 -11.00
CA LEU A 217 -9.84 7.20 -10.24
C LEU A 217 -9.08 7.71 -9.00
N ASP A 218 -8.27 8.76 -9.19
CA ASP A 218 -7.55 9.41 -8.09
C ASP A 218 -8.51 10.01 -7.05
N ALA A 219 -9.60 10.64 -7.48
CA ALA A 219 -10.58 11.21 -6.58
C ALA A 219 -11.29 10.13 -5.73
N CYS A 220 -11.68 9.00 -6.35
CA CYS A 220 -12.32 7.89 -5.65
C CYS A 220 -11.42 7.31 -4.54
N LEU A 221 -10.13 7.07 -4.85
CA LEU A 221 -9.21 6.50 -3.87
C LEU A 221 -8.78 7.53 -2.80
N ARG A 222 -8.64 8.81 -3.14
CA ARG A 222 -8.50 9.85 -2.11
C ARG A 222 -9.74 9.94 -1.21
N GLY A 223 -10.93 9.82 -1.79
CA GLY A 223 -12.19 9.74 -1.04
C GLY A 223 -12.26 8.54 -0.09
N ALA A 224 -11.58 7.44 -0.43
CA ALA A 224 -11.40 6.28 0.43
C ALA A 224 -10.31 6.47 1.51
N GLY A 225 -9.70 7.66 1.62
CA GLY A 225 -8.73 8.02 2.64
C GLY A 225 -7.28 7.83 2.25
N PHE A 226 -6.96 7.37 1.04
CA PHE A 226 -5.58 7.34 0.57
C PHE A 226 -5.02 8.75 0.41
N ARG A 227 -3.78 8.95 0.85
CA ARG A 227 -3.14 10.29 0.85
C ARG A 227 -3.00 10.88 -0.54
N MET A 228 -2.75 10.06 -1.54
CA MET A 228 -2.64 10.42 -2.96
C MET A 228 -3.40 9.40 -3.80
N GLY A 229 -3.98 9.86 -4.91
CA GLY A 229 -4.48 8.95 -5.91
C GLY A 229 -3.36 8.18 -6.63
N PRO A 230 -3.64 6.99 -7.18
CA PRO A 230 -2.61 6.14 -7.77
C PRO A 230 -1.92 6.74 -9.00
N CYS A 231 -2.64 7.48 -9.84
CA CYS A 231 -2.04 8.15 -11.01
C CYS A 231 -1.09 9.29 -10.56
N GLU A 232 -1.54 10.10 -9.59
CA GLU A 232 -0.69 11.13 -9.00
C GLU A 232 0.53 10.55 -8.28
N LEU A 233 0.38 9.42 -7.60
CA LEU A 233 1.48 8.74 -6.92
C LEU A 233 2.47 8.14 -7.90
N MET A 234 2.02 7.54 -9.01
CA MET A 234 2.91 7.05 -10.07
C MET A 234 3.69 8.19 -10.72
N ASP A 235 3.06 9.35 -10.94
CA ASP A 235 3.74 10.55 -11.45
C ASP A 235 4.79 11.11 -10.45
N LEU A 236 4.54 10.99 -9.14
CA LEU A 236 5.49 11.40 -8.11
C LEU A 236 6.70 10.46 -8.03
N ILE A 237 6.48 9.14 -8.05
CA ILE A 237 7.53 8.11 -8.01
C ILE A 237 8.37 8.13 -9.28
N GLY A 238 7.73 8.37 -10.40
CA GLY A 238 8.22 8.23 -11.75
C GLY A 238 7.84 6.88 -12.36
N HIS A 239 7.25 6.93 -13.55
CA HIS A 239 6.74 5.75 -14.24
C HIS A 239 7.81 4.70 -14.51
N ASP A 240 9.02 5.09 -14.87
CA ASP A 240 10.15 4.20 -15.05
C ASP A 240 10.52 3.44 -13.77
N THR A 241 10.56 4.12 -12.64
CA THR A 241 10.84 3.52 -11.34
C THR A 241 9.72 2.56 -10.92
N ASN A 242 8.46 3.00 -11.00
CA ASN A 242 7.32 2.16 -10.61
C ASN A 242 7.15 0.95 -11.52
N PHE A 243 7.36 1.13 -12.84
CA PHE A 243 7.33 0.05 -13.84
C PHE A 243 8.44 -0.98 -13.59
N SER A 244 9.68 -0.52 -13.36
CA SER A 244 10.83 -1.39 -13.07
C SER A 244 10.58 -2.25 -11.82
N VAL A 245 10.02 -1.68 -10.75
CA VAL A 245 9.65 -2.45 -9.55
C VAL A 245 8.58 -3.49 -9.87
N THR A 246 7.54 -3.12 -10.64
CA THR A 246 6.49 -4.06 -11.04
C THR A 246 7.07 -5.20 -11.88
N GLN A 247 7.92 -4.89 -12.85
CA GLN A 247 8.58 -5.88 -13.69
C GLN A 247 9.47 -6.82 -12.88
N SER A 248 10.27 -6.28 -11.94
CA SER A 248 11.10 -7.10 -11.05
C SER A 248 10.28 -8.07 -10.20
N VAL A 249 9.17 -7.60 -9.61
CA VAL A 249 8.27 -8.48 -8.83
C VAL A 249 7.62 -9.53 -9.72
N TYR A 250 7.18 -9.17 -10.94
CA TYR A 250 6.56 -10.08 -11.89
C TYR A 250 7.51 -11.20 -12.34
N GLU A 251 8.74 -10.84 -12.73
CA GLU A 251 9.76 -11.79 -13.16
C GLU A 251 10.19 -12.73 -12.01
N ALA A 252 10.41 -12.15 -10.81
CA ALA A 252 10.83 -12.91 -9.63
C ALA A 252 9.75 -13.83 -9.05
N ASN A 253 8.47 -13.58 -9.36
CA ASN A 253 7.34 -14.49 -9.06
C ASN A 253 7.01 -15.43 -10.24
N PHE A 254 7.98 -15.71 -11.12
CA PHE A 254 7.81 -16.59 -12.27
C PHE A 254 6.60 -16.23 -13.16
N PHE A 255 6.42 -14.90 -13.38
CA PHE A 255 5.39 -14.37 -14.27
C PHE A 255 3.95 -14.61 -13.79
N ASP A 256 3.72 -14.62 -12.47
CA ASP A 256 2.36 -14.71 -11.89
C ASP A 256 1.52 -13.54 -12.43
N LYS A 257 0.37 -13.86 -13.04
CA LYS A 257 -0.55 -12.91 -13.68
C LYS A 257 -1.05 -11.81 -12.75
N ARG A 258 -0.98 -12.02 -11.44
CA ARG A 258 -1.35 -11.02 -10.44
C ARG A 258 -0.45 -9.78 -10.49
N PHE A 259 0.80 -9.94 -10.91
CA PHE A 259 1.81 -8.87 -10.99
C PHE A 259 2.11 -8.39 -12.42
N VAL A 260 1.32 -8.78 -13.41
CA VAL A 260 1.59 -8.44 -14.81
C VAL A 260 1.71 -6.91 -14.98
N PRO A 261 2.78 -6.42 -15.64
CA PRO A 261 2.95 -5.01 -15.93
C PRO A 261 1.89 -4.48 -16.91
N SER A 262 1.56 -3.20 -16.80
CA SER A 262 0.57 -2.55 -17.65
C SER A 262 1.18 -2.03 -18.95
N LEU A 263 0.46 -2.23 -20.07
CA LEU A 263 0.81 -1.65 -21.37
C LEU A 263 0.71 -0.11 -21.34
N ILE A 264 -0.27 0.47 -20.62
CA ILE A 264 -0.39 1.93 -20.48
C ILE A 264 0.86 2.49 -19.81
N GLN A 265 1.33 1.86 -18.73
CA GLN A 265 2.52 2.33 -18.04
C GLN A 265 3.77 2.14 -18.89
N ARG A 266 3.85 1.07 -19.67
CA ARG A 266 4.93 0.83 -20.63
C ARG A 266 5.01 1.96 -21.67
N GLU A 267 3.87 2.33 -22.28
CA GLU A 267 3.80 3.42 -23.26
C GLU A 267 4.22 4.77 -22.66
N LEU A 268 3.85 5.05 -21.39
CA LEU A 268 4.30 6.26 -20.70
C LEU A 268 5.84 6.27 -20.53
N VAL A 269 6.44 5.14 -20.18
CA VAL A 269 7.88 5.00 -20.03
C VAL A 269 8.59 5.16 -21.38
N ASP A 270 8.13 4.47 -22.40
CA ASP A 270 8.71 4.51 -23.75
C ASP A 270 8.56 5.91 -24.39
N GLY A 271 7.49 6.62 -24.08
CA GLY A 271 7.25 8.00 -24.49
C GLY A 271 8.00 9.07 -23.68
N GLY A 272 8.77 8.68 -22.65
CA GLY A 272 9.47 9.64 -21.77
C GLY A 272 8.53 10.43 -20.84
N LEU A 273 7.26 10.02 -20.70
CA LEU A 273 6.26 10.66 -19.87
C LEU A 273 6.38 10.14 -18.42
N LEU A 274 7.53 10.47 -17.79
CA LEU A 274 7.95 9.85 -16.53
C LEU A 274 7.35 10.48 -15.27
N GLY A 275 6.39 11.37 -15.40
CA GLY A 275 5.75 12.07 -14.29
C GLY A 275 6.41 13.40 -13.96
N ARG A 276 6.41 13.77 -12.65
CA ARG A 276 6.89 15.10 -12.19
C ARG A 276 8.32 15.40 -12.62
N LYS A 277 9.21 14.42 -12.63
CA LYS A 277 10.62 14.60 -12.98
C LYS A 277 10.86 14.91 -14.47
N ALA A 278 9.92 14.54 -15.34
CA ALA A 278 9.94 14.83 -16.78
C ALA A 278 8.97 15.97 -17.16
N GLY A 279 8.32 16.59 -16.20
CA GLY A 279 7.32 17.64 -16.43
C GLY A 279 5.97 17.12 -16.90
N ARG A 280 5.82 15.84 -17.17
CA ARG A 280 4.56 15.21 -17.60
C ARG A 280 4.54 13.71 -17.32
N GLY A 281 3.38 13.21 -16.91
CA GLY A 281 3.00 11.82 -16.81
C GLY A 281 1.52 11.70 -17.15
N PHE A 282 0.70 11.16 -16.25
CA PHE A 282 -0.75 11.26 -16.35
C PHE A 282 -1.22 12.72 -16.34
N TYR A 283 -0.48 13.58 -15.62
CA TYR A 283 -0.78 15.00 -15.49
C TYR A 283 0.39 15.87 -16.00
N PRO A 284 0.10 17.12 -16.42
CA PRO A 284 1.14 18.11 -16.72
C PRO A 284 1.71 18.71 -15.43
N TYR A 285 3.01 19.02 -15.41
CA TYR A 285 3.72 19.67 -14.30
C TYR A 285 4.59 20.83 -14.82
N PRO A 286 4.76 21.96 -14.06
CA PRO A 286 4.06 22.24 -12.80
C PRO A 286 2.57 22.52 -13.03
N GLY A 287 1.76 22.09 -12.08
CA GLY A 287 0.31 22.31 -12.12
C GLY A 287 -0.37 21.56 -10.97
N ALA A 288 -1.61 21.96 -10.67
CA ALA A 288 -2.43 21.21 -9.73
C ALA A 288 -2.95 19.94 -10.42
N THR A 289 -3.03 18.85 -9.67
CA THR A 289 -3.71 17.63 -10.14
C THR A 289 -5.16 17.98 -10.44
N PRO A 290 -5.68 17.71 -11.66
CA PRO A 290 -7.06 18.00 -12.01
C PRO A 290 -8.02 17.29 -11.04
N THR A 291 -9.05 18.00 -10.61
CA THR A 291 -10.17 17.43 -9.87
C THR A 291 -11.30 17.13 -10.87
N PRO A 292 -12.11 16.09 -10.61
CA PRO A 292 -13.31 15.87 -11.41
C PRO A 292 -14.22 17.10 -11.40
N GLU A 293 -14.89 17.34 -12.53
CA GLU A 293 -15.84 18.44 -12.68
C GLU A 293 -16.94 18.33 -11.61
N GLN A 294 -17.26 19.45 -10.98
CA GLN A 294 -18.37 19.52 -10.05
C GLN A 294 -19.66 19.71 -10.82
N ILE A 295 -20.50 18.69 -10.80
CA ILE A 295 -21.83 18.71 -11.39
C ILE A 295 -22.81 19.30 -10.38
N VAL A 296 -23.65 20.22 -10.81
CA VAL A 296 -24.81 20.69 -10.05
C VAL A 296 -25.93 19.68 -10.28
N PHE A 297 -26.48 19.14 -9.22
CA PHE A 297 -27.56 18.15 -9.26
C PHE A 297 -28.88 18.80 -8.89
N ASP A 298 -29.93 18.43 -9.61
CA ASP A 298 -31.30 18.75 -9.22
C ASP A 298 -31.67 18.03 -7.90
N PRO A 299 -32.66 18.55 -7.15
CA PRO A 299 -33.21 17.80 -6.02
C PRO A 299 -33.79 16.44 -6.45
N ILE A 300 -33.79 15.50 -5.53
CA ILE A 300 -34.50 14.22 -5.75
C ILE A 300 -35.99 14.47 -5.93
N ASN A 301 -36.59 13.74 -6.85
CA ASN A 301 -38.06 13.72 -6.97
C ASN A 301 -38.67 13.03 -5.74
N ARG A 302 -39.89 13.46 -5.36
CA ARG A 302 -40.61 12.77 -4.28
C ARG A 302 -40.90 11.33 -4.69
N PRO A 303 -40.39 10.32 -3.96
CA PRO A 303 -40.72 8.93 -4.22
C PRO A 303 -42.08 8.56 -3.58
N ASP A 304 -42.67 7.49 -4.05
CA ASP A 304 -43.83 6.87 -3.36
C ASP A 304 -43.34 6.09 -2.12
N GLN A 305 -42.25 5.34 -2.28
CA GLN A 305 -41.68 4.52 -1.22
C GLN A 305 -40.16 4.39 -1.36
N VAL A 306 -39.46 4.36 -0.23
CA VAL A 306 -38.04 4.03 -0.15
C VAL A 306 -37.82 2.93 0.88
N SER A 307 -37.01 1.92 0.54
CA SER A 307 -36.55 0.92 1.49
C SER A 307 -35.03 0.75 1.45
N VAL A 308 -34.44 0.53 2.63
CA VAL A 308 -33.01 0.23 2.81
C VAL A 308 -32.85 -1.25 3.04
N HIS A 309 -32.04 -1.88 2.21
CA HIS A 309 -31.73 -3.30 2.23
C HIS A 309 -30.32 -3.56 2.81
N GLY A 310 -30.14 -4.74 3.39
CA GLY A 310 -28.91 -5.17 4.01
C GLY A 310 -28.87 -4.99 5.52
N SER A 311 -27.77 -5.43 6.12
CA SER A 311 -27.53 -5.40 7.56
C SER A 311 -26.18 -4.76 7.92
N GLY A 312 -25.99 -4.42 9.18
CA GLY A 312 -24.75 -3.88 9.72
C GLY A 312 -24.51 -2.39 9.47
N PRO A 313 -23.30 -1.89 9.78
CA PRO A 313 -23.02 -0.46 9.87
C PRO A 313 -23.27 0.33 8.58
N ILE A 314 -23.06 -0.28 7.41
CA ILE A 314 -23.30 0.39 6.11
C ILE A 314 -24.78 0.59 5.86
N ALA A 315 -25.60 -0.44 6.11
CA ALA A 315 -27.06 -0.33 5.97
C ALA A 315 -27.64 0.66 6.99
N ASP A 316 -27.07 0.74 8.20
CA ASP A 316 -27.46 1.74 9.20
C ASP A 316 -27.12 3.17 8.78
N ALA A 317 -25.95 3.37 8.17
CA ALA A 317 -25.55 4.66 7.62
C ALA A 317 -26.43 5.07 6.43
N LEU A 318 -26.73 4.13 5.52
CA LEU A 318 -27.67 4.34 4.41
C LEU A 318 -29.06 4.74 4.93
N HIS A 319 -29.55 4.07 5.97
CA HIS A 319 -30.85 4.36 6.54
C HIS A 319 -30.91 5.78 7.14
N ARG A 320 -29.87 6.20 7.86
CA ARG A 320 -29.79 7.58 8.40
C ARG A 320 -29.76 8.61 7.26
N ALA A 321 -28.89 8.43 6.28
CA ALA A 321 -28.77 9.34 5.15
C ALA A 321 -30.06 9.41 4.30
N ALA A 322 -30.73 8.28 4.08
CA ALA A 322 -32.01 8.24 3.41
C ALA A 322 -33.12 8.94 4.22
N SER A 323 -33.12 8.79 5.55
CA SER A 323 -34.07 9.50 6.44
C SER A 323 -33.90 11.01 6.34
N GLU A 324 -32.66 11.50 6.33
CA GLU A 324 -32.33 12.92 6.14
C GLU A 324 -32.79 13.43 4.77
N ALA A 325 -32.52 12.67 3.70
CA ALA A 325 -32.92 13.02 2.34
C ALA A 325 -34.45 13.08 2.16
N LEU A 326 -35.18 12.21 2.85
CA LEU A 326 -36.64 12.10 2.79
C LEU A 326 -37.40 13.07 3.72
N ALA A 327 -36.70 13.70 4.66
CA ALA A 327 -37.31 14.61 5.64
C ALA A 327 -38.10 15.75 4.98
N ALA A 328 -37.60 16.29 3.88
CA ALA A 328 -38.28 17.36 3.12
C ALA A 328 -39.64 16.95 2.55
N PHE A 329 -39.88 15.64 2.39
CA PHE A 329 -41.15 15.08 1.90
C PHE A 329 -42.05 14.54 3.01
N GLY A 330 -41.60 14.57 4.28
CA GLY A 330 -42.29 13.97 5.39
C GLY A 330 -42.37 12.45 5.33
N LEU A 331 -41.41 11.82 4.63
CA LEU A 331 -41.32 10.37 4.47
C LEU A 331 -40.20 9.77 5.36
N GLN A 332 -40.29 8.49 5.64
CA GLN A 332 -39.26 7.70 6.31
C GLN A 332 -38.97 6.44 5.49
N PRO A 333 -37.69 6.04 5.36
CA PRO A 333 -37.35 4.81 4.66
C PRO A 333 -37.78 3.59 5.49
N LEU A 334 -38.22 2.56 4.82
CA LEU A 334 -38.48 1.25 5.44
C LEU A 334 -37.17 0.47 5.62
N ARG A 335 -37.10 -0.40 6.62
CA ARG A 335 -36.05 -1.41 6.71
C ARG A 335 -36.50 -2.71 6.08
N ALA A 336 -35.76 -3.17 5.08
CA ALA A 336 -35.94 -4.48 4.50
C ALA A 336 -34.75 -5.37 4.93
N ASN A 337 -35.03 -6.38 5.73
CA ASN A 337 -34.01 -7.37 6.11
C ASN A 337 -33.79 -8.31 4.92
N SER A 338 -32.80 -8.01 4.10
CA SER A 338 -32.35 -8.85 3.01
C SER A 338 -30.85 -9.07 3.23
N ASP A 339 -30.43 -10.33 3.25
CA ASP A 339 -29.02 -10.68 3.37
C ASP A 339 -28.32 -10.77 2.00
N ASP A 340 -29.07 -10.63 0.90
CA ASP A 340 -28.58 -10.88 -0.45
C ASP A 340 -27.88 -9.68 -1.07
N TRP A 341 -28.24 -8.45 -0.67
CA TRP A 341 -27.64 -7.23 -1.18
C TRP A 341 -27.81 -6.05 -0.21
N THR A 342 -26.97 -5.04 -0.35
CA THR A 342 -27.03 -3.79 0.45
C THR A 342 -27.27 -2.60 -0.48
N GLY A 343 -28.20 -1.71 -0.09
CA GLY A 343 -28.47 -0.51 -0.86
C GLY A 343 -29.85 0.08 -0.61
N LEU A 344 -30.34 0.87 -1.56
CA LEU A 344 -31.67 1.46 -1.52
C LEU A 344 -32.53 0.94 -2.68
N GLN A 345 -33.78 0.66 -2.37
CA GLN A 345 -34.84 0.59 -3.35
C GLN A 345 -35.64 1.90 -3.28
N VAL A 346 -35.80 2.56 -4.40
CA VAL A 346 -36.61 3.77 -4.61
C VAL A 346 -37.70 3.41 -5.61
N ASP A 347 -38.94 3.26 -5.11
CA ASP A 347 -40.05 2.72 -5.90
C ASP A 347 -39.70 1.35 -6.52
N ARG A 348 -39.47 1.31 -7.84
CA ARG A 348 -39.06 0.10 -8.57
C ARG A 348 -37.60 0.08 -8.96
N ALA A 349 -36.87 1.15 -8.70
CA ALA A 349 -35.47 1.32 -9.10
C ALA A 349 -34.52 1.03 -7.93
N LEU A 350 -33.30 0.59 -8.22
CA LEU A 350 -32.36 0.18 -7.18
C LEU A 350 -31.02 0.91 -7.29
N LEU A 351 -30.52 1.32 -6.12
CA LEU A 351 -29.13 1.68 -5.88
C LEU A 351 -28.48 0.53 -5.09
N VAL A 352 -27.65 -0.26 -5.71
CA VAL A 352 -27.03 -1.46 -5.14
C VAL A 352 -25.56 -1.20 -4.83
N MET A 353 -25.12 -1.46 -3.60
CA MET A 353 -23.68 -1.44 -3.30
C MET A 353 -23.00 -2.61 -3.99
N THR A 354 -21.86 -2.35 -4.63
CA THR A 354 -21.13 -3.37 -5.39
C THR A 354 -20.75 -4.58 -4.52
N ASP A 355 -20.98 -5.74 -5.05
CA ASP A 355 -20.44 -7.04 -4.61
C ASP A 355 -19.41 -7.61 -5.59
N GLY A 356 -18.94 -6.76 -6.51
CA GLY A 356 -18.00 -7.09 -7.57
C GLY A 356 -18.65 -7.29 -8.94
N ARG A 357 -19.97 -7.55 -9.02
CA ARG A 357 -20.69 -7.68 -10.30
C ARG A 357 -20.88 -6.32 -10.97
N PRO A 358 -20.83 -6.23 -12.30
CA PRO A 358 -21.23 -5.02 -13.04
C PRO A 358 -22.74 -4.79 -13.01
N ALA A 359 -23.19 -3.57 -13.28
CA ALA A 359 -24.60 -3.18 -13.16
C ALA A 359 -25.52 -3.97 -14.11
N HIS A 360 -25.08 -4.27 -15.33
CA HIS A 360 -25.87 -5.07 -16.27
C HIS A 360 -26.12 -6.50 -15.78
N GLU A 361 -25.15 -7.12 -15.10
CA GLU A 361 -25.29 -8.46 -14.53
C GLU A 361 -26.25 -8.45 -13.33
N VAL A 362 -26.13 -7.43 -12.45
CA VAL A 362 -27.06 -7.25 -11.35
C VAL A 362 -28.48 -7.04 -11.88
N ALA A 363 -28.65 -6.21 -12.91
CA ALA A 363 -29.94 -5.96 -13.56
C ALA A 363 -30.56 -7.25 -14.14
N TYR A 364 -29.75 -8.04 -14.84
CA TYR A 364 -30.18 -9.34 -15.40
C TYR A 364 -30.66 -10.28 -14.29
N ASN A 365 -29.85 -10.43 -13.24
CA ASN A 365 -30.15 -11.37 -12.15
C ASN A 365 -31.39 -10.95 -11.31
N MET A 366 -31.65 -9.64 -11.19
CA MET A 366 -32.80 -9.11 -10.47
C MET A 366 -34.05 -8.96 -11.36
N GLY A 367 -33.92 -9.08 -12.68
CA GLY A 367 -35.01 -8.89 -13.63
C GLY A 367 -35.54 -7.46 -13.69
N LEU A 368 -34.67 -6.46 -13.37
CA LEU A 368 -35.03 -5.05 -13.30
C LEU A 368 -34.04 -4.23 -14.12
N PRO A 369 -34.49 -3.34 -15.05
CA PRO A 369 -33.58 -2.50 -15.84
C PRO A 369 -33.02 -1.31 -15.07
N ASP A 370 -33.78 -0.74 -14.13
CA ASP A 370 -33.44 0.49 -13.41
C ASP A 370 -32.50 0.19 -12.22
N ILE A 371 -31.29 -0.26 -12.56
CA ILE A 371 -30.22 -0.61 -11.63
C ILE A 371 -29.06 0.38 -11.78
N VAL A 372 -28.59 0.85 -10.63
CA VAL A 372 -27.31 1.54 -10.47
C VAL A 372 -26.51 0.79 -9.40
N VAL A 373 -25.26 0.46 -9.73
CA VAL A 373 -24.31 -0.10 -8.79
C VAL A 373 -23.38 1.03 -8.33
N PHE A 374 -23.25 1.24 -7.02
CA PHE A 374 -22.33 2.20 -6.43
C PHE A 374 -21.22 1.50 -5.65
N ASP A 375 -20.07 2.16 -5.55
CA ASP A 375 -18.88 1.61 -4.91
C ASP A 375 -19.03 1.49 -3.39
N ARG A 376 -18.19 0.68 -2.78
CA ARG A 376 -18.20 0.48 -1.35
C ARG A 376 -17.48 1.63 -0.64
N PRO A 377 -18.15 2.46 0.16
CA PRO A 377 -17.49 3.50 0.94
C PRO A 377 -16.66 2.87 2.06
N VAL A 378 -15.43 3.34 2.25
CA VAL A 378 -14.56 2.91 3.37
C VAL A 378 -15.01 3.57 4.68
N SER A 379 -15.51 4.80 4.59
CA SER A 379 -16.07 5.56 5.72
C SER A 379 -17.30 6.31 5.25
N TRP A 380 -18.35 6.34 6.07
CA TRP A 380 -19.58 7.12 5.79
C TRP A 380 -19.54 8.52 6.41
N THR A 381 -18.61 8.80 7.31
CA THR A 381 -18.49 10.09 7.98
C THR A 381 -17.46 10.94 7.28
N SER A 382 -17.90 11.98 6.57
CA SER A 382 -17.02 13.05 6.10
C SER A 382 -17.21 14.29 6.98
N ALA A 383 -16.22 14.62 7.77
CA ALA A 383 -16.15 15.91 8.47
C ALA A 383 -15.89 17.10 7.51
N ALA A 384 -15.61 16.85 6.23
CA ALA A 384 -15.11 17.84 5.26
C ALA A 384 -15.93 17.92 3.95
N GLY A 385 -17.18 17.45 3.92
CA GLY A 385 -18.02 17.56 2.73
C GLY A 385 -18.33 16.23 2.05
N SER A 386 -18.85 16.29 0.82
CA SER A 386 -19.32 15.15 0.04
C SER A 386 -18.16 14.23 -0.40
N LEU A 387 -18.21 12.96 -0.08
CA LEU A 387 -17.17 11.97 -0.44
C LEU A 387 -17.30 11.55 -1.91
N PRO A 388 -16.22 11.60 -2.72
CA PRO A 388 -16.20 11.02 -4.06
C PRO A 388 -16.56 9.52 -4.01
N LEU A 389 -17.55 9.13 -4.80
CA LEU A 389 -18.03 7.75 -4.88
C LEU A 389 -18.26 7.35 -6.33
N ALA A 390 -17.57 6.29 -6.76
CA ALA A 390 -17.78 5.71 -8.07
C ALA A 390 -19.16 5.03 -8.16
N PHE A 391 -19.78 5.10 -9.33
CA PHE A 391 -20.99 4.35 -9.64
C PHE A 391 -21.07 4.02 -11.13
N ALA A 392 -21.80 2.98 -11.46
CA ALA A 392 -22.12 2.59 -12.82
C ALA A 392 -23.62 2.38 -12.98
N VAL A 393 -24.13 2.68 -14.17
CA VAL A 393 -25.56 2.58 -14.50
C VAL A 393 -25.74 1.47 -15.52
N ASN A 394 -26.72 0.60 -15.31
CA ASN A 394 -27.11 -0.35 -16.34
C ASN A 394 -27.52 0.38 -17.65
N SER A 395 -27.03 -0.08 -18.79
CA SER A 395 -27.29 0.55 -20.10
C SER A 395 -28.78 0.70 -20.40
N ASP A 396 -29.58 -0.28 -19.99
CA ASP A 396 -31.01 -0.38 -20.26
C ASP A 396 -31.88 0.40 -19.26
N ALA A 397 -31.27 1.04 -18.26
CA ALA A 397 -31.99 1.87 -17.30
C ALA A 397 -32.68 3.05 -17.99
N GLY A 398 -33.88 3.38 -17.53
CA GLY A 398 -34.65 4.51 -18.02
C GLY A 398 -33.94 5.85 -17.81
N GLN A 399 -34.13 6.79 -18.73
CA GLN A 399 -33.46 8.10 -18.67
C GLN A 399 -33.77 8.86 -17.37
N SER A 400 -34.98 8.72 -16.85
CA SER A 400 -35.36 9.32 -15.57
C SER A 400 -34.51 8.78 -14.42
N TRP A 401 -34.29 7.46 -14.37
CA TRP A 401 -33.49 6.85 -13.32
C TRP A 401 -32.00 7.18 -13.48
N LYS A 402 -31.49 7.22 -14.70
CA LYS A 402 -30.10 7.68 -14.96
C LYS A 402 -29.81 9.03 -14.32
N SER A 403 -30.74 9.99 -14.43
CA SER A 403 -30.60 11.32 -13.80
C SER A 403 -30.85 11.28 -12.30
N GLN A 404 -31.96 10.65 -11.86
CA GLN A 404 -32.35 10.63 -10.44
C GLN A 404 -31.40 9.85 -9.54
N SER A 405 -30.76 8.79 -10.04
CA SER A 405 -29.79 8.01 -9.27
C SER A 405 -28.60 8.85 -8.79
N MET A 406 -28.11 9.79 -9.61
CA MET A 406 -27.05 10.72 -9.21
C MET A 406 -27.53 11.69 -8.13
N CYS A 407 -28.77 12.20 -8.26
CA CYS A 407 -29.39 13.08 -7.25
C CYS A 407 -29.54 12.33 -5.92
N TRP A 408 -29.92 11.05 -5.95
CA TRP A 408 -29.98 10.20 -4.76
C TRP A 408 -28.61 10.00 -4.13
N LEU A 409 -27.59 9.63 -4.89
CA LEU A 409 -26.23 9.48 -4.34
C LEU A 409 -25.75 10.79 -3.71
N LYS A 410 -26.06 11.93 -4.32
CA LYS A 410 -25.76 13.25 -3.73
C LYS A 410 -26.52 13.50 -2.44
N ALA A 411 -27.82 13.19 -2.40
CA ALA A 411 -28.65 13.33 -1.21
C ALA A 411 -28.17 12.42 -0.06
N LEU A 412 -27.58 11.28 -0.38
CA LEU A 412 -26.94 10.38 0.59
C LEU A 412 -25.57 10.88 1.11
N GLY A 413 -25.12 12.07 0.66
CA GLY A 413 -23.87 12.69 1.13
C GLY A 413 -22.64 12.42 0.28
N PHE A 414 -22.80 11.84 -0.92
CA PHE A 414 -21.67 11.56 -1.82
C PHE A 414 -21.51 12.59 -2.93
N GLN A 415 -20.31 12.66 -3.48
CA GLN A 415 -20.04 13.24 -4.80
C GLN A 415 -20.03 12.08 -5.79
N PRO A 416 -21.12 11.86 -6.54
CA PRO A 416 -21.20 10.73 -7.47
C PRO A 416 -20.28 10.97 -8.68
N LEU A 417 -19.46 9.96 -8.99
CA LEU A 417 -18.53 9.95 -10.12
C LEU A 417 -18.89 8.74 -11.01
N GLN A 418 -19.47 9.02 -12.18
CA GLN A 418 -19.91 7.97 -13.09
C GLN A 418 -18.73 7.33 -13.81
N LEU A 419 -18.72 5.99 -13.83
CA LEU A 419 -17.81 5.15 -14.60
C LEU A 419 -18.59 4.41 -15.70
N ALA A 420 -17.85 3.85 -16.67
CA ALA A 420 -18.40 2.78 -17.50
C ALA A 420 -18.79 1.58 -16.59
N ASP A 421 -19.75 0.77 -17.06
CA ASP A 421 -20.18 -0.42 -16.30
C ASP A 421 -19.06 -1.45 -16.24
N THR A 422 -18.35 -1.46 -15.12
CA THR A 422 -17.14 -2.26 -14.89
C THR A 422 -17.21 -3.03 -13.58
N PRO A 423 -16.72 -4.27 -13.54
CA PRO A 423 -16.76 -5.10 -12.33
C PRO A 423 -15.99 -4.48 -11.17
N GLY A 424 -16.59 -4.49 -9.98
CA GLY A 424 -15.95 -4.10 -8.73
C GLY A 424 -15.66 -2.59 -8.57
N LEU A 425 -15.97 -1.77 -9.59
CA LEU A 425 -15.74 -0.33 -9.61
C LEU A 425 -14.28 0.03 -9.24
N VAL A 426 -14.04 0.97 -8.31
CA VAL A 426 -12.69 1.46 -8.00
C VAL A 426 -12.20 1.01 -6.63
N VAL A 427 -12.91 1.41 -5.58
CA VAL A 427 -12.47 1.19 -4.19
C VAL A 427 -12.63 -0.29 -3.80
N ALA A 428 -13.80 -0.87 -4.08
CA ALA A 428 -14.06 -2.26 -3.73
C ALA A 428 -13.08 -3.22 -4.43
N ARG A 429 -12.84 -3.03 -5.73
CA ARG A 429 -11.89 -3.79 -6.53
C ARG A 429 -10.46 -3.66 -5.99
N THR A 430 -10.00 -2.43 -5.76
CA THR A 430 -8.63 -2.16 -5.28
C THR A 430 -8.39 -2.73 -3.89
N VAL A 431 -9.28 -2.45 -2.94
CA VAL A 431 -9.13 -2.91 -1.55
C VAL A 431 -9.23 -4.44 -1.46
N ALA A 432 -10.17 -5.06 -2.18
CA ALA A 432 -10.27 -6.53 -2.21
C ALA A 432 -8.99 -7.19 -2.73
N MET A 433 -8.33 -6.60 -3.74
CA MET A 433 -7.06 -7.11 -4.25
C MET A 433 -5.88 -6.85 -3.31
N LEU A 434 -5.85 -5.72 -2.59
CA LEU A 434 -4.85 -5.47 -1.53
C LEU A 434 -4.96 -6.50 -0.41
N VAL A 435 -6.18 -6.78 0.05
CA VAL A 435 -6.47 -7.82 1.05
C VAL A 435 -6.06 -9.21 0.54
N ASN A 436 -6.38 -9.52 -0.71
CA ASN A 436 -6.06 -10.81 -1.31
C ASN A 436 -4.56 -11.07 -1.40
N GLU A 437 -3.78 -10.07 -1.78
CA GLU A 437 -2.32 -10.18 -1.84
C GLU A 437 -1.69 -10.27 -0.44
N ALA A 438 -2.22 -9.51 0.51
CA ALA A 438 -1.84 -9.61 1.92
C ALA A 438 -2.10 -11.01 2.50
N ALA A 439 -3.26 -11.59 2.17
CA ALA A 439 -3.64 -12.94 2.58
C ALA A 439 -2.69 -14.01 1.99
N ASP A 440 -2.24 -13.85 0.73
CA ASP A 440 -1.24 -14.75 0.14
C ASP A 440 0.15 -14.56 0.78
N ALA A 441 0.56 -13.34 1.11
CA ALA A 441 1.82 -13.09 1.82
C ALA A 441 1.83 -13.79 3.20
N VAL A 442 0.72 -13.70 3.95
CA VAL A 442 0.58 -14.40 5.24
C VAL A 442 0.54 -15.93 5.05
N LEU A 443 -0.21 -16.43 4.06
CA LEU A 443 -0.26 -17.87 3.74
C LEU A 443 1.12 -18.45 3.47
N GLN A 444 1.98 -17.69 2.79
CA GLN A 444 3.35 -18.07 2.45
C GLN A 444 4.34 -17.82 3.60
N GLY A 445 3.86 -17.33 4.73
CA GLY A 445 4.67 -17.05 5.92
C GLY A 445 5.71 -15.96 5.70
N VAL A 446 5.43 -15.00 4.83
CA VAL A 446 6.31 -13.84 4.60
C VAL A 446 6.34 -12.94 5.82
N CYS A 447 5.19 -12.71 6.43
CA CYS A 447 5.01 -11.90 7.64
C CYS A 447 3.69 -12.27 8.34
N THR A 448 3.44 -11.65 9.52
CA THR A 448 2.17 -11.79 10.24
C THR A 448 1.12 -10.79 9.73
N PRO A 449 -0.18 -11.00 10.00
CA PRO A 449 -1.23 -10.02 9.69
C PRO A 449 -0.95 -8.63 10.26
N GLU A 450 -0.53 -8.54 11.52
CA GLU A 450 -0.18 -7.29 12.22
C GLU A 450 1.04 -6.62 11.57
N GLY A 451 2.02 -7.44 11.12
CA GLY A 451 3.18 -6.98 10.37
C GLY A 451 2.78 -6.36 9.04
N VAL A 452 1.84 -6.97 8.30
CA VAL A 452 1.28 -6.41 7.06
C VAL A 452 0.64 -5.04 7.33
N ASP A 453 -0.28 -4.96 8.29
CA ASP A 453 -1.01 -3.72 8.57
C ASP A 453 -0.06 -2.59 8.99
N THR A 454 0.92 -2.92 9.83
CA THR A 454 1.98 -1.98 10.23
C THR A 454 2.80 -1.52 9.03
N ALA A 455 3.22 -2.44 8.17
CA ALA A 455 4.04 -2.16 7.00
C ALA A 455 3.29 -1.25 6.00
N MET A 456 2.03 -1.54 5.70
CA MET A 456 1.25 -0.76 4.72
C MET A 456 0.89 0.63 5.25
N LYS A 457 0.56 0.76 6.54
CA LYS A 457 0.29 2.08 7.15
C LYS A 457 1.54 2.95 7.26
N LEU A 458 2.68 2.39 7.66
CA LEU A 458 3.89 3.16 7.92
C LEU A 458 4.85 3.26 6.72
N GLY A 459 4.79 2.33 5.77
CA GLY A 459 5.65 2.31 4.59
C GLY A 459 5.08 3.06 3.38
N VAL A 460 3.75 3.05 3.20
CA VAL A 460 3.08 3.70 2.06
C VAL A 460 1.92 4.60 2.48
N ASN A 461 1.78 4.89 3.77
CA ASN A 461 0.77 5.79 4.35
C ASN A 461 -0.67 5.41 3.96
N TYR A 462 -1.01 4.15 3.96
CA TYR A 462 -2.37 3.70 3.75
C TYR A 462 -3.26 4.13 4.94
N PRO A 463 -4.53 4.45 4.70
CA PRO A 463 -5.45 4.90 5.77
C PRO A 463 -5.78 3.79 6.76
N ALA A 464 -5.71 2.54 6.33
CA ALA A 464 -5.86 1.34 7.14
C ALA A 464 -5.00 0.20 6.58
N GLY A 465 -4.75 -0.82 7.38
CA GLY A 465 -4.09 -2.04 6.94
C GLY A 465 -5.04 -2.96 6.16
N PRO A 466 -4.53 -3.85 5.31
CA PRO A 466 -5.35 -4.82 4.58
C PRO A 466 -6.22 -5.70 5.48
N PHE A 467 -5.74 -6.10 6.64
CA PHE A 467 -6.51 -6.92 7.57
C PHE A 467 -7.51 -6.09 8.38
N GLU A 468 -7.21 -4.82 8.69
CA GLU A 468 -8.20 -3.89 9.24
C GLU A 468 -9.37 -3.69 8.25
N TRP A 469 -9.13 -3.59 6.94
CA TRP A 469 -10.19 -3.58 5.93
C TRP A 469 -10.95 -4.91 5.88
N LEU A 470 -10.23 -6.04 5.97
CA LEU A 470 -10.85 -7.37 5.96
C LEU A 470 -11.85 -7.53 7.11
N ASP A 471 -11.49 -7.07 8.31
CA ASP A 471 -12.37 -7.09 9.48
C ASP A 471 -13.60 -6.20 9.27
N GLY A 472 -13.42 -5.00 8.74
CA GLY A 472 -14.50 -4.07 8.46
C GLY A 472 -15.44 -4.49 7.32
N TRP A 473 -14.94 -5.27 6.35
CA TRP A 473 -15.71 -5.69 5.16
C TRP A 473 -16.22 -7.13 5.25
N SER A 474 -15.77 -7.89 6.20
CA SER A 474 -15.89 -9.33 6.40
C SER A 474 -15.15 -10.17 5.34
N PRO A 475 -14.59 -11.33 5.74
CA PRO A 475 -13.95 -12.25 4.80
C PRO A 475 -14.86 -12.72 3.67
N ARG A 476 -16.16 -12.93 3.96
CA ARG A 476 -17.17 -13.34 2.97
C ARG A 476 -17.40 -12.23 1.94
N GLY A 477 -17.51 -10.96 2.38
CA GLY A 477 -17.72 -9.82 1.49
C GLY A 477 -16.55 -9.60 0.54
N VAL A 478 -15.31 -9.63 1.03
CA VAL A 478 -14.10 -9.53 0.20
C VAL A 478 -14.01 -10.71 -0.78
N ALA A 479 -14.24 -11.93 -0.30
CA ALA A 479 -14.22 -13.12 -1.16
C ALA A 479 -15.32 -13.08 -2.23
N GLN A 480 -16.48 -12.47 -1.95
CA GLN A 480 -17.54 -12.31 -2.95
C GLN A 480 -17.13 -11.34 -4.06
N ILE A 481 -16.54 -10.19 -3.73
CA ILE A 481 -16.03 -9.23 -4.72
C ILE A 481 -15.00 -9.93 -5.63
N LEU A 482 -14.06 -10.67 -5.05
CA LEU A 482 -13.04 -11.39 -5.82
C LEU A 482 -13.62 -12.48 -6.72
N ARG A 483 -14.65 -13.23 -6.27
CA ARG A 483 -15.36 -14.21 -7.11
C ARG A 483 -16.00 -13.55 -8.32
N SER A 484 -16.72 -12.45 -8.09
CA SER A 484 -17.37 -11.72 -9.18
C SER A 484 -16.35 -11.20 -10.20
N LEU A 485 -15.20 -10.69 -9.74
CA LEU A 485 -14.10 -10.30 -10.63
C LEU A 485 -13.53 -11.50 -11.40
N ASP A 486 -13.28 -12.63 -10.72
CA ASP A 486 -12.75 -13.85 -11.35
C ASP A 486 -13.74 -14.42 -12.39
N ASP A 487 -15.03 -14.38 -12.09
CA ASP A 487 -16.08 -14.86 -13.00
C ASP A 487 -16.15 -14.03 -14.29
N VAL A 488 -15.94 -12.73 -14.23
CA VAL A 488 -15.94 -11.86 -15.43
C VAL A 488 -14.63 -11.99 -16.21
N TYR A 489 -13.47 -11.89 -15.53
CA TYR A 489 -12.17 -11.81 -16.22
C TYR A 489 -11.56 -13.18 -16.56
N ARG A 490 -11.97 -14.24 -15.87
CA ARG A 490 -11.54 -15.63 -16.13
C ARG A 490 -10.03 -15.77 -16.26
N GLY A 491 -9.30 -15.46 -15.20
CA GLY A 491 -7.86 -15.56 -15.19
C GLY A 491 -7.27 -15.70 -13.79
N GLU A 492 -5.97 -15.90 -13.70
CA GLU A 492 -5.29 -16.09 -12.42
C GLU A 492 -5.21 -14.83 -11.58
N ARG A 493 -5.43 -13.64 -12.17
CA ARG A 493 -5.28 -12.35 -11.50
C ARG A 493 -6.14 -12.22 -10.26
N TYR A 494 -7.41 -12.60 -10.32
CA TYR A 494 -8.39 -12.48 -9.24
C TYR A 494 -8.56 -13.77 -8.43
N ARG A 495 -7.70 -14.74 -8.64
CA ARG A 495 -7.64 -15.97 -7.86
C ARG A 495 -7.63 -15.66 -6.36
N ILE A 496 -8.62 -16.15 -5.64
CA ILE A 496 -8.76 -15.92 -4.21
C ILE A 496 -7.69 -16.69 -3.44
N SER A 497 -6.98 -16.02 -2.54
CA SER A 497 -6.04 -16.67 -1.62
C SER A 497 -6.68 -17.85 -0.89
N PRO A 498 -6.02 -19.02 -0.84
CA PRO A 498 -6.50 -20.15 -0.04
C PRO A 498 -6.70 -19.81 1.44
N TRP A 499 -5.90 -18.91 1.98
CA TRP A 499 -6.06 -18.41 3.35
C TRP A 499 -7.40 -17.66 3.49
N LEU A 500 -7.69 -16.72 2.59
CA LEU A 500 -8.94 -15.96 2.59
C LEU A 500 -10.16 -16.88 2.36
N ARG A 501 -10.05 -17.87 1.45
CA ARG A 501 -11.11 -18.87 1.24
C ARG A 501 -11.47 -19.63 2.52
N ARG A 502 -10.46 -20.01 3.31
CA ARG A 502 -10.68 -20.76 4.56
C ARG A 502 -11.46 -19.95 5.59
N ILE A 503 -11.11 -18.67 5.77
CA ILE A 503 -11.80 -17.82 6.75
C ILE A 503 -13.14 -17.28 6.26
N ALA A 504 -13.36 -17.22 4.95
CA ALA A 504 -14.64 -16.83 4.32
C ALA A 504 -15.65 -17.98 4.26
N ALA A 505 -15.22 -19.23 4.47
CA ALA A 505 -16.11 -20.38 4.47
C ALA A 505 -17.13 -20.26 5.63
N PRO A 506 -18.42 -20.65 5.43
CA PRO A 506 -19.38 -20.69 6.50
C PRO A 506 -18.89 -21.63 7.61
N VAL A 507 -18.89 -21.14 8.84
CA VAL A 507 -18.61 -21.98 10.01
C VAL A 507 -19.80 -22.93 10.13
N GLY A 508 -19.68 -24.14 9.59
CA GLY A 508 -20.58 -25.24 9.94
C GLY A 508 -20.48 -25.39 11.46
N ASN A 509 -21.62 -25.48 12.16
CA ASN A 509 -21.77 -25.55 13.61
C ASN A 509 -20.51 -26.10 14.32
N ARG A 510 -19.54 -25.24 14.58
CA ARG A 510 -18.52 -25.52 15.57
C ARG A 510 -19.06 -25.01 16.87
N GLU A 511 -19.53 -25.94 17.70
CA GLU A 511 -19.68 -25.72 19.12
C GLU A 511 -18.45 -24.97 19.63
N THR A 512 -18.67 -23.91 20.37
CA THR A 512 -17.70 -23.02 20.97
C THR A 512 -16.64 -23.79 21.74
N GLY A 513 -15.53 -24.12 21.10
CA GLY A 513 -14.31 -24.61 21.71
C GLY A 513 -13.23 -23.58 21.46
N HIS A 514 -13.06 -22.66 22.40
CA HIS A 514 -11.83 -21.89 22.52
C HIS A 514 -10.69 -22.86 22.78
N SER A 515 -9.82 -23.09 21.82
CA SER A 515 -8.45 -23.52 22.12
C SER A 515 -7.55 -23.40 20.89
N ASP A 516 -6.51 -22.59 21.03
CA ASP A 516 -5.17 -22.72 20.47
C ASP A 516 -4.96 -22.89 18.96
N LEU A 517 -4.72 -21.75 18.29
CA LEU A 517 -3.97 -21.67 17.02
C LEU A 517 -2.48 -21.32 17.27
N THR A 518 -1.92 -21.77 18.38
CA THR A 518 -0.47 -21.77 18.62
C THR A 518 0.01 -23.20 18.69
N GLY A 519 0.40 -23.77 17.57
CA GLY A 519 0.93 -25.14 17.54
C GLY A 519 1.42 -25.55 16.17
N VAL A 520 2.50 -24.95 15.72
CA VAL A 520 3.49 -25.64 14.87
C VAL A 520 4.85 -25.23 15.40
N SER A 521 5.33 -25.97 16.38
CA SER A 521 6.75 -26.09 16.70
C SER A 521 7.25 -27.33 15.94
N GLU A 522 8.20 -27.16 15.11
CA GLU A 522 9.43 -27.88 14.73
C GLU A 522 9.76 -27.61 13.27
#